data_c264b8d5b60f79a9dc8f6354beef2e05
#
_entry.id   c264b8d5b60f79a9dc8f6354beef2e05
#
_cell.length_a   1.000
_cell.length_b   1.000
_cell.length_c   1.000
_cell.angle_alpha   90.00
_cell.angle_beta   90.00
_cell.angle_gamma   90.00
#
_symmetry.space_group_name_H-M   'P 1'
#
loop_
_entity.id
_entity.type
_entity.pdbx_description
1 polymer ?
#
loop_
_entity_poly.entity_id
_entity_poly.type
_entity_poly.pdbx_seq_one_letter_code
_entity_poly.pdbx_strand_id
1 'polypeptide(L)'
;MSGKTAKVAQCGECKIEKKICRQEDGKGPANCPTLYLSEVIKAAMPEYEISEVKKFALNATIQEGECYVNKGKGNPHVRYAIKPRIQETIEFANKMGYRRLGVAFCGGLSREAKILSEILKAQGFEVASVVCKVGRTPKEYLGVTEEQKVNPGSMESMCNPISQARVLNALNTEFNIIFGLCVGHDSLVMRYSDALCTVLVAKDRVTGHNPLAAINLHKAYYKKLSEEKFNKGGSVVVTVKENG
;
A
#
# COMPACT_ATOMS: atom_id res chain seq x y z
N MET A 1 21.13 29.48 -16.33
CA MET A 1 20.72 28.94 -15.04
C MET A 1 21.37 27.56 -14.89
N SER A 2 22.38 27.44 -14.05
CA SER A 2 23.15 26.22 -13.84
C SER A 2 22.23 25.15 -13.19
N GLY A 3 21.95 24.08 -13.93
CA GLY A 3 21.15 22.96 -13.46
C GLY A 3 21.89 22.22 -12.33
N LYS A 4 21.61 22.58 -11.08
CA LYS A 4 21.96 21.74 -9.95
C LYS A 4 21.13 20.46 -10.08
N THR A 5 21.77 19.35 -10.45
CA THR A 5 21.17 18.02 -10.36
C THR A 5 20.56 17.88 -8.95
N ALA A 6 19.24 17.66 -8.89
CA ALA A 6 18.54 17.50 -7.62
C ALA A 6 19.20 16.34 -6.84
N LYS A 7 19.55 16.58 -5.58
CA LYS A 7 20.11 15.53 -4.72
C LYS A 7 19.04 14.47 -4.50
N VAL A 8 19.37 13.23 -4.79
CA VAL A 8 18.45 12.10 -4.54
C VAL A 8 18.53 11.69 -3.07
N ALA A 9 17.38 11.62 -2.40
CA ALA A 9 17.29 11.15 -1.02
C ALA A 9 17.58 9.64 -0.96
N GLN A 10 18.49 9.24 -0.08
CA GLN A 10 18.94 7.83 0.08
C GLN A 10 18.87 7.41 1.55
N CYS A 11 17.70 7.59 2.18
CA CYS A 11 17.53 7.25 3.61
C CYS A 11 17.77 5.78 3.93
N GLY A 12 17.47 4.87 2.98
CA GLY A 12 17.74 3.43 3.14
C GLY A 12 19.22 3.08 3.23
N GLU A 13 20.11 3.92 2.67
CA GLU A 13 21.57 3.73 2.67
C GLU A 13 22.29 4.53 3.76
N CYS A 14 21.53 5.23 4.62
CA CYS A 14 22.09 6.10 5.64
C CYS A 14 22.83 5.32 6.74
N LYS A 15 24.16 5.51 6.82
CA LYS A 15 25.05 4.84 7.76
C LYS A 15 25.28 5.64 9.06
N ILE A 16 24.67 6.82 9.22
CA ILE A 16 24.79 7.62 10.43
C ILE A 16 24.12 6.88 11.59
N GLU A 17 24.83 6.66 12.68
CA GLU A 17 24.28 6.01 13.89
C GLU A 17 23.28 6.93 14.59
N LYS A 18 23.71 8.14 14.94
CA LYS A 18 22.89 9.17 15.58
C LYS A 18 22.23 10.04 14.52
N LYS A 19 21.07 9.57 14.05
CA LYS A 19 20.35 10.18 12.89
C LYS A 19 19.53 11.39 13.33
N ILE A 20 19.64 12.51 12.61
CA ILE A 20 18.83 13.72 12.83
C ILE A 20 17.31 13.46 12.73
N CYS A 21 16.87 12.49 11.93
CA CYS A 21 15.47 12.12 11.83
C CYS A 21 14.94 11.33 13.04
N ARG A 22 15.78 11.05 14.04
CA ARG A 22 15.42 10.30 15.26
C ARG A 22 15.81 10.99 16.57
N GLN A 23 16.77 11.92 16.52
CA GLN A 23 17.37 12.53 17.72
C GLN A 23 17.66 14.01 17.46
N GLU A 24 17.43 14.87 18.46
CA GLU A 24 17.62 16.32 18.36
C GLU A 24 19.03 16.73 17.93
N ASP A 25 20.05 16.08 18.51
CA ASP A 25 21.45 16.32 18.22
C ASP A 25 22.03 15.36 17.15
N GLY A 26 21.15 14.73 16.39
CA GLY A 26 21.50 13.82 15.30
C GLY A 26 22.13 14.51 14.11
N LYS A 27 22.81 13.74 13.26
CA LYS A 27 23.44 14.19 12.02
C LYS A 27 22.79 13.54 10.80
N GLY A 28 23.00 14.12 9.63
CA GLY A 28 22.56 13.56 8.35
C GLY A 28 23.64 13.75 7.29
N PRO A 29 23.67 12.88 6.25
CA PRO A 29 24.53 13.06 5.09
C PRO A 29 24.09 14.28 4.25
N ALA A 30 24.92 14.73 3.32
CA ALA A 30 24.65 15.92 2.50
C ALA A 30 23.35 15.80 1.66
N ASN A 31 22.87 14.59 1.38
CA ASN A 31 21.62 14.30 0.68
C ASN A 31 20.47 13.91 1.64
N CYS A 32 20.59 14.21 2.93
CA CYS A 32 19.54 13.95 3.91
C CYS A 32 18.34 14.88 3.67
N PRO A 33 17.14 14.37 3.37
CA PRO A 33 15.98 15.22 3.09
C PRO A 33 15.56 16.08 4.29
N THR A 34 15.78 15.63 5.52
CA THR A 34 15.52 16.42 6.73
C THR A 34 16.30 17.74 6.73
N LEU A 35 17.50 17.74 6.11
CA LEU A 35 18.35 18.92 6.04
C LEU A 35 18.10 19.74 4.78
N TYR A 36 18.21 19.12 3.59
CA TYR A 36 18.21 19.91 2.36
C TYR A 36 16.79 20.15 1.78
N LEU A 37 15.76 19.43 2.25
CA LEU A 37 14.35 19.65 1.94
C LEU A 37 13.54 20.14 3.15
N SER A 38 14.20 20.79 4.11
CA SER A 38 13.55 21.27 5.33
C SER A 38 12.32 22.14 5.06
N GLU A 39 12.36 22.98 4.05
CA GLU A 39 11.23 23.85 3.70
C GLU A 39 10.03 23.07 3.13
N VAL A 40 10.27 21.99 2.39
CA VAL A 40 9.20 21.07 1.91
C VAL A 40 8.55 20.38 3.11
N ILE A 41 9.37 19.94 4.07
CA ILE A 41 8.88 19.28 5.29
C ILE A 41 8.06 20.25 6.14
N LYS A 42 8.56 21.48 6.33
CA LYS A 42 7.81 22.52 7.06
C LYS A 42 6.48 22.85 6.39
N ALA A 43 6.47 22.93 5.05
CA ALA A 43 5.24 23.20 4.30
C ALA A 43 4.18 22.10 4.40
N ALA A 44 4.58 20.87 4.72
CA ALA A 44 3.65 19.76 4.94
C ALA A 44 3.01 19.76 6.36
N MET A 45 3.62 20.43 7.34
CA MET A 45 3.16 20.38 8.74
C MET A 45 1.76 20.97 8.96
N PRO A 46 1.34 22.07 8.29
CA PRO A 46 0.00 22.60 8.43
C PRO A 46 -1.13 21.62 8.07
N GLU A 47 -0.87 20.64 7.19
CA GLU A 47 -1.86 19.59 6.86
C GLU A 47 -2.29 18.80 8.11
N TYR A 48 -1.40 18.60 9.07
CA TYR A 48 -1.70 17.93 10.33
C TYR A 48 -2.53 18.76 11.31
N GLU A 49 -2.75 20.05 11.03
CA GLU A 49 -3.66 20.89 11.83
C GLU A 49 -5.11 20.82 11.35
N ILE A 50 -5.35 20.27 10.15
CA ILE A 50 -6.70 19.96 9.69
C ILE A 50 -7.30 18.88 10.60
N SER A 51 -8.45 19.17 11.20
CA SER A 51 -9.06 18.34 12.27
C SER A 51 -9.14 16.86 11.93
N GLU A 52 -9.60 16.52 10.71
CA GLU A 52 -9.74 15.14 10.26
C GLU A 52 -8.39 14.44 10.06
N VAL A 53 -7.43 15.14 9.46
CA VAL A 53 -6.06 14.65 9.26
C VAL A 53 -5.39 14.44 10.61
N LYS A 54 -5.52 15.40 11.52
CA LYS A 54 -4.98 15.33 12.88
C LYS A 54 -5.53 14.14 13.65
N LYS A 55 -6.86 13.96 13.62
CA LYS A 55 -7.54 12.82 14.26
C LYS A 55 -7.03 11.49 13.70
N PHE A 56 -6.92 11.38 12.37
CA PHE A 56 -6.45 10.18 11.71
C PHE A 56 -5.00 9.86 12.08
N ALA A 57 -4.10 10.83 11.94
CA ALA A 57 -2.67 10.67 12.24
C ALA A 57 -2.41 10.33 13.73
N LEU A 58 -3.15 10.99 14.64
CA LEU A 58 -3.08 10.72 16.07
C LEU A 58 -3.46 9.28 16.39
N ASN A 59 -4.62 8.82 15.89
CA ASN A 59 -5.09 7.46 16.13
C ASN A 59 -4.16 6.40 15.49
N ALA A 60 -3.60 6.68 14.31
CA ALA A 60 -2.60 5.81 13.68
C ALA A 60 -1.33 5.68 14.54
N THR A 61 -0.85 6.79 15.09
CA THR A 61 0.34 6.81 15.98
C THR A 61 0.07 6.08 17.31
N ILE A 62 -1.11 6.29 17.90
CA ILE A 62 -1.53 5.57 19.11
C ILE A 62 -1.60 4.06 18.82
N GLN A 63 -2.20 3.67 17.68
CA GLN A 63 -2.31 2.28 17.29
C GLN A 63 -0.94 1.61 17.15
N GLU A 64 0.05 2.27 16.54
CA GLU A 64 1.43 1.77 16.49
C GLU A 64 1.95 1.50 17.91
N GLY A 65 1.83 2.47 18.81
CA GLY A 65 2.29 2.33 20.19
C GLY A 65 1.65 1.16 20.94
N GLU A 66 0.37 0.87 20.68
CA GLU A 66 -0.37 -0.22 21.33
C GLU A 66 -0.05 -1.62 20.77
N CYS A 67 0.68 -1.71 19.66
CA CYS A 67 1.11 -2.98 19.08
C CYS A 67 2.27 -3.62 19.85
N TYR A 68 2.86 -2.91 20.82
CA TYR A 68 4.03 -3.37 21.55
C TYR A 68 3.79 -3.43 23.05
N VAL A 69 4.33 -4.49 23.69
CA VAL A 69 4.47 -4.60 25.15
C VAL A 69 5.89 -4.34 25.58
N ASN A 70 6.11 -4.19 26.88
CA ASN A 70 7.40 -3.91 27.52
C ASN A 70 8.08 -2.63 27.02
N LYS A 71 7.30 -1.64 26.61
CA LYS A 71 7.80 -0.33 26.21
C LYS A 71 8.52 0.36 27.38
N GLY A 72 9.74 0.85 27.13
CA GLY A 72 10.54 1.55 28.14
C GLY A 72 11.12 0.67 29.25
N LYS A 73 10.98 -0.66 29.17
CA LYS A 73 11.55 -1.59 30.15
C LYS A 73 12.85 -2.20 29.65
N GLY A 74 13.85 -2.24 30.55
CA GLY A 74 15.16 -2.79 30.22
C GLY A 74 16.06 -1.82 29.43
N ASN A 75 17.36 -2.16 29.35
CA ASN A 75 18.35 -1.45 28.54
C ASN A 75 19.26 -2.50 27.85
N PRO A 76 19.19 -2.68 26.51
CA PRO A 76 18.29 -2.01 25.58
C PRO A 76 16.80 -2.39 25.78
N HIS A 77 15.89 -1.52 25.35
CA HIS A 77 14.45 -1.77 25.45
C HIS A 77 14.05 -3.00 24.64
N VAL A 78 13.50 -4.00 25.31
CA VAL A 78 12.99 -5.22 24.67
C VAL A 78 11.50 -5.03 24.43
N ARG A 79 11.14 -4.71 23.18
CA ARG A 79 9.74 -4.58 22.73
C ARG A 79 9.31 -5.84 22.02
N TYR A 80 8.12 -6.33 22.34
CA TYR A 80 7.50 -7.45 21.64
C TYR A 80 6.25 -6.96 20.91
N ALA A 81 6.18 -7.20 19.59
CA ALA A 81 4.96 -7.00 18.83
C ALA A 81 3.94 -8.09 19.18
N ILE A 82 2.71 -7.70 19.47
CA ILE A 82 1.67 -8.60 19.96
C ILE A 82 0.40 -8.63 19.11
N LYS A 83 0.27 -7.72 18.13
CA LYS A 83 -0.93 -7.60 17.31
C LYS A 83 -0.61 -7.89 15.85
N PRO A 84 -1.34 -8.80 15.19
CA PRO A 84 -1.27 -8.95 13.74
C PRO A 84 -1.97 -7.75 13.05
N ARG A 85 -1.56 -7.42 11.82
CA ARG A 85 -2.08 -6.26 11.08
C ARG A 85 -3.61 -6.22 10.96
N ILE A 86 -4.28 -7.36 10.88
CA ILE A 86 -5.75 -7.40 10.87
C ILE A 86 -6.34 -6.85 12.17
N GLN A 87 -5.77 -7.20 13.31
CA GLN A 87 -6.19 -6.66 14.61
C GLN A 87 -5.91 -5.16 14.70
N GLU A 88 -4.74 -4.71 14.26
CA GLU A 88 -4.42 -3.28 14.17
C GLU A 88 -5.44 -2.51 13.32
N THR A 89 -5.83 -3.08 12.17
CA THR A 89 -6.82 -2.47 11.27
C THR A 89 -8.19 -2.33 11.94
N ILE A 90 -8.64 -3.36 12.67
CA ILE A 90 -9.90 -3.38 13.41
C ILE A 90 -9.88 -2.33 14.52
N GLU A 91 -8.85 -2.34 15.34
CA GLU A 91 -8.71 -1.41 16.47
C GLU A 91 -8.60 0.05 15.99
N PHE A 92 -7.86 0.28 14.92
CA PHE A 92 -7.77 1.61 14.31
C PHE A 92 -9.12 2.09 13.79
N ALA A 93 -9.86 1.25 13.06
CA ALA A 93 -11.19 1.58 12.57
C ALA A 93 -12.15 1.92 13.71
N ASN A 94 -12.09 1.18 14.83
CA ASN A 94 -12.86 1.47 16.04
C ASN A 94 -12.47 2.82 16.67
N LYS A 95 -11.17 3.15 16.78
CA LYS A 95 -10.68 4.45 17.27
C LYS A 95 -11.16 5.62 16.42
N MET A 96 -11.25 5.42 15.12
CA MET A 96 -11.78 6.42 14.19
C MET A 96 -13.31 6.58 14.30
N GLY A 97 -14.01 5.60 14.85
CA GLY A 97 -15.46 5.53 14.91
C GLY A 97 -16.11 5.07 13.61
N TYR A 98 -15.36 4.41 12.74
CA TYR A 98 -15.88 3.89 11.48
C TYR A 98 -16.88 2.76 11.71
N ARG A 99 -17.90 2.70 10.87
CA ARG A 99 -18.96 1.68 10.91
C ARG A 99 -18.98 0.82 9.66
N ARG A 100 -18.72 1.42 8.50
CA ARG A 100 -18.77 0.73 7.21
C ARG A 100 -17.39 0.67 6.57
N LEU A 101 -16.85 -0.55 6.44
CA LEU A 101 -15.54 -0.79 5.84
C LEU A 101 -15.68 -1.34 4.42
N GLY A 102 -14.82 -0.85 3.53
CA GLY A 102 -14.68 -1.37 2.17
C GLY A 102 -13.58 -2.41 2.07
N VAL A 103 -13.78 -3.45 1.26
CA VAL A 103 -12.74 -4.44 0.92
C VAL A 103 -12.64 -4.54 -0.59
N ALA A 104 -11.57 -4.01 -1.18
CA ALA A 104 -11.25 -4.19 -2.58
C ALA A 104 -10.30 -5.39 -2.72
N PHE A 105 -10.77 -6.49 -3.29
CA PHE A 105 -10.01 -7.73 -3.31
C PHE A 105 -9.80 -8.32 -4.71
N CYS A 106 -8.74 -9.12 -4.85
CA CYS A 106 -8.48 -9.91 -6.05
C CYS A 106 -9.33 -11.18 -6.08
N GLY A 107 -9.94 -11.51 -7.22
CA GLY A 107 -10.74 -12.73 -7.38
C GLY A 107 -10.02 -14.03 -7.00
N GLY A 108 -8.69 -14.07 -7.16
CA GLY A 108 -7.88 -15.21 -6.70
C GLY A 108 -7.73 -15.33 -5.18
N LEU A 109 -8.32 -14.42 -4.39
CA LEU A 109 -8.36 -14.45 -2.92
C LEU A 109 -9.80 -14.37 -2.40
N SER A 110 -10.77 -14.86 -3.19
CA SER A 110 -12.20 -14.78 -2.81
C SER A 110 -12.51 -15.53 -1.53
N ARG A 111 -11.84 -16.66 -1.27
CA ARG A 111 -12.00 -17.43 -0.03
C ARG A 111 -11.51 -16.63 1.16
N GLU A 112 -10.32 -16.08 1.07
CA GLU A 112 -9.70 -15.29 2.14
C GLU A 112 -10.45 -13.97 2.36
N ALA A 113 -10.98 -13.34 1.29
CA ALA A 113 -11.81 -12.14 1.37
C ALA A 113 -13.16 -12.43 2.07
N LYS A 114 -13.73 -13.62 1.88
CA LYS A 114 -14.91 -14.07 2.64
C LYS A 114 -14.58 -14.15 4.13
N ILE A 115 -13.49 -14.83 4.50
CA ILE A 115 -13.03 -14.96 5.89
C ILE A 115 -12.79 -13.58 6.51
N LEU A 116 -12.09 -12.69 5.78
CA LEU A 116 -11.88 -11.31 6.22
C LEU A 116 -13.20 -10.60 6.50
N SER A 117 -14.17 -10.73 5.60
CA SER A 117 -15.49 -10.10 5.78
C SER A 117 -16.24 -10.67 6.99
N GLU A 118 -16.13 -11.96 7.25
CA GLU A 118 -16.70 -12.61 8.45
C GLU A 118 -16.06 -12.09 9.73
N ILE A 119 -14.72 -11.96 9.76
CA ILE A 119 -13.98 -11.39 10.91
C ILE A 119 -14.44 -9.95 11.17
N LEU A 120 -14.48 -9.09 10.15
CA LEU A 120 -14.86 -7.69 10.31
C LEU A 120 -16.32 -7.55 10.79
N LYS A 121 -17.24 -8.34 10.24
CA LYS A 121 -18.65 -8.37 10.69
C LYS A 121 -18.79 -8.82 12.14
N ALA A 122 -18.02 -9.84 12.57
CA ALA A 122 -17.99 -10.29 13.95
C ALA A 122 -17.47 -9.21 14.92
N GLN A 123 -16.70 -8.23 14.43
CA GLN A 123 -16.27 -7.07 15.18
C GLN A 123 -17.25 -5.88 15.11
N GLY A 124 -18.43 -6.08 14.54
CA GLY A 124 -19.50 -5.09 14.51
C GLY A 124 -19.50 -4.14 13.31
N PHE A 125 -18.65 -4.35 12.29
CA PHE A 125 -18.63 -3.52 11.10
C PHE A 125 -19.64 -3.96 10.04
N GLU A 126 -20.22 -3.02 9.33
CA GLU A 126 -20.79 -3.25 8.01
C GLU A 126 -19.65 -3.40 6.99
N VAL A 127 -19.72 -4.42 6.14
CA VAL A 127 -18.63 -4.71 5.18
C VAL A 127 -19.16 -4.70 3.76
N ALA A 128 -18.66 -3.77 2.94
CA ALA A 128 -18.82 -3.75 1.51
C ALA A 128 -17.59 -4.38 0.86
N SER A 129 -17.72 -5.52 0.19
CA SER A 129 -16.59 -6.20 -0.46
C SER A 129 -16.80 -6.26 -1.97
N VAL A 130 -15.78 -5.85 -2.76
CA VAL A 130 -15.86 -5.73 -4.21
C VAL A 130 -14.67 -6.45 -4.87
N VAL A 131 -15.01 -7.43 -5.70
CA VAL A 131 -14.02 -8.21 -6.46
C VAL A 131 -13.44 -7.41 -7.63
N CYS A 132 -12.18 -7.67 -7.98
CA CYS A 132 -11.49 -6.97 -9.06
C CYS A 132 -12.12 -7.18 -10.47
N LYS A 133 -13.03 -8.14 -10.63
CA LYS A 133 -13.73 -8.44 -11.89
C LYS A 133 -15.11 -7.78 -11.98
N VAL A 134 -15.45 -6.88 -11.08
CA VAL A 134 -16.71 -6.15 -11.09
C VAL A 134 -16.92 -5.44 -12.43
N GLY A 135 -18.14 -5.48 -12.95
CA GLY A 135 -18.50 -4.90 -14.24
C GLY A 135 -18.25 -5.81 -15.45
N ARG A 136 -17.54 -6.94 -15.30
CA ARG A 136 -17.31 -7.93 -16.37
C ARG A 136 -16.79 -7.30 -17.69
N THR A 137 -16.00 -6.26 -17.62
CA THR A 137 -15.44 -5.58 -18.79
C THR A 137 -14.36 -6.47 -19.42
N PRO A 138 -14.40 -6.75 -20.73
CA PRO A 138 -13.36 -7.56 -21.39
C PRO A 138 -12.03 -6.83 -21.42
N LYS A 139 -10.91 -7.58 -21.39
CA LYS A 139 -9.54 -7.02 -21.41
C LYS A 139 -9.25 -6.21 -22.66
N GLU A 140 -9.89 -6.54 -23.77
CA GLU A 140 -9.79 -5.85 -25.05
C GLU A 140 -10.24 -4.39 -24.97
N TYR A 141 -11.06 -4.04 -24.00
CA TYR A 141 -11.41 -2.65 -23.70
C TYR A 141 -10.18 -1.76 -23.42
N LEU A 142 -9.12 -2.34 -22.86
CA LEU A 142 -7.83 -1.68 -22.63
C LEU A 142 -6.83 -1.90 -23.77
N GLY A 143 -7.23 -2.52 -24.88
CA GLY A 143 -6.34 -2.84 -25.99
C GLY A 143 -5.44 -4.06 -25.76
N VAL A 144 -5.76 -4.91 -24.78
CA VAL A 144 -5.01 -6.15 -24.54
C VAL A 144 -5.26 -7.12 -25.70
N THR A 145 -4.18 -7.60 -26.34
CA THR A 145 -4.25 -8.58 -27.43
C THR A 145 -4.46 -10.01 -26.93
N GLU A 146 -4.78 -10.94 -27.82
CA GLU A 146 -4.97 -12.36 -27.46
C GLU A 146 -3.71 -12.94 -26.79
N GLU A 147 -2.52 -12.64 -27.32
CA GLU A 147 -1.23 -13.15 -26.82
C GLU A 147 -0.87 -12.58 -25.44
N GLN A 148 -1.46 -11.45 -25.06
CA GLN A 148 -1.24 -10.79 -23.77
C GLN A 148 -2.21 -11.26 -22.68
N LYS A 149 -3.23 -12.03 -23.04
CA LYS A 149 -4.17 -12.62 -22.08
C LYS A 149 -3.50 -13.72 -21.25
N VAL A 150 -4.03 -13.99 -20.07
CA VAL A 150 -3.65 -15.15 -19.27
C VAL A 150 -4.19 -16.44 -19.89
N ASN A 151 -5.38 -16.38 -20.48
CA ASN A 151 -6.03 -17.49 -21.15
C ASN A 151 -6.41 -17.07 -22.59
N PRO A 152 -5.48 -17.11 -23.55
CA PRO A 152 -5.77 -16.80 -24.94
C PRO A 152 -6.93 -17.66 -25.51
N GLY A 153 -7.72 -17.10 -26.43
CA GLY A 153 -8.83 -17.78 -27.04
C GLY A 153 -10.12 -17.79 -26.21
N SER A 154 -10.14 -17.14 -25.04
CA SER A 154 -11.34 -17.05 -24.20
C SER A 154 -11.69 -15.60 -23.84
N MET A 155 -12.97 -15.38 -23.49
CA MET A 155 -13.40 -14.12 -22.90
C MET A 155 -12.73 -13.97 -21.53
N GLU A 156 -11.94 -12.92 -21.35
CA GLU A 156 -11.28 -12.66 -20.09
C GLU A 156 -11.60 -11.26 -19.57
N SER A 157 -12.35 -11.18 -18.46
CA SER A 157 -12.63 -9.90 -17.81
C SER A 157 -11.36 -9.26 -17.31
N MET A 158 -11.19 -7.98 -17.57
CA MET A 158 -10.09 -7.22 -16.97
C MET A 158 -10.26 -7.08 -15.44
N CYS A 159 -9.18 -6.80 -14.74
CA CYS A 159 -9.30 -6.22 -13.41
C CYS A 159 -9.74 -4.76 -13.55
N ASN A 160 -10.74 -4.35 -12.78
CA ASN A 160 -11.36 -3.03 -12.86
C ASN A 160 -11.25 -2.31 -11.49
N PRO A 161 -10.04 -1.88 -11.10
CA PRO A 161 -9.80 -1.24 -9.81
C PRO A 161 -10.53 0.09 -9.66
N ILE A 162 -10.72 0.83 -10.74
CA ILE A 162 -11.49 2.08 -10.71
C ILE A 162 -12.95 1.80 -10.37
N SER A 163 -13.56 0.78 -10.98
CA SER A 163 -14.93 0.39 -10.62
C SER A 163 -15.03 -0.16 -9.20
N GLN A 164 -14.01 -0.90 -8.71
CA GLN A 164 -13.98 -1.29 -7.29
C GLN A 164 -14.08 -0.06 -6.37
N ALA A 165 -13.24 0.95 -6.60
CA ALA A 165 -13.25 2.19 -5.81
C ALA A 165 -14.60 2.91 -5.93
N ARG A 166 -15.13 3.09 -7.15
CA ARG A 166 -16.39 3.81 -7.37
C ARG A 166 -17.60 3.10 -6.74
N VAL A 167 -17.62 1.77 -6.73
CA VAL A 167 -18.65 1.00 -6.01
C VAL A 167 -18.54 1.24 -4.50
N LEU A 168 -17.32 1.20 -3.94
CA LEU A 168 -17.11 1.47 -2.51
C LEU A 168 -17.51 2.91 -2.14
N ASN A 169 -17.18 3.89 -2.99
CA ASN A 169 -17.61 5.29 -2.80
C ASN A 169 -19.14 5.42 -2.80
N ALA A 170 -19.82 4.78 -3.77
CA ALA A 170 -21.29 4.78 -3.86
C ALA A 170 -21.96 4.10 -2.65
N LEU A 171 -21.27 3.18 -2.00
CA LEU A 171 -21.70 2.53 -0.76
C LEU A 171 -21.29 3.30 0.50
N ASN A 172 -20.70 4.50 0.35
CA ASN A 172 -20.26 5.36 1.45
C ASN A 172 -19.39 4.63 2.48
N THR A 173 -18.40 3.87 2.02
CA THR A 173 -17.42 3.25 2.92
C THR A 173 -16.52 4.33 3.52
N GLU A 174 -16.18 4.18 4.81
CA GLU A 174 -15.43 5.18 5.57
C GLU A 174 -13.93 4.89 5.62
N PHE A 175 -13.56 3.63 5.38
CA PHE A 175 -12.17 3.19 5.30
C PHE A 175 -12.08 1.95 4.41
N ASN A 176 -11.14 1.93 3.45
CA ASN A 176 -11.01 0.85 2.48
C ASN A 176 -9.78 -0.01 2.73
N ILE A 177 -9.96 -1.33 2.65
CA ILE A 177 -8.92 -2.34 2.83
C ILE A 177 -8.58 -2.91 1.46
N ILE A 178 -7.32 -2.73 1.03
CA ILE A 178 -6.78 -3.34 -0.17
C ILE A 178 -6.31 -4.75 0.16
N PHE A 179 -6.91 -5.73 -0.52
CA PHE A 179 -6.69 -7.13 -0.21
C PHE A 179 -6.21 -7.93 -1.42
N GLY A 180 -4.91 -8.05 -1.54
CA GLY A 180 -4.23 -8.85 -2.55
C GLY A 180 -4.42 -8.39 -3.99
N LEU A 181 -4.56 -7.08 -4.24
CA LEU A 181 -4.58 -6.55 -5.59
C LEU A 181 -3.19 -6.59 -6.22
N CYS A 182 -3.15 -6.72 -7.54
CA CYS A 182 -1.90 -6.71 -8.30
C CYS A 182 -1.30 -5.30 -8.30
N VAL A 183 0.04 -5.25 -8.50
CA VAL A 183 0.79 -3.99 -8.66
C VAL A 183 0.14 -3.10 -9.73
N GLY A 184 -0.05 -1.83 -9.41
CA GLY A 184 -0.76 -0.85 -10.24
C GLY A 184 -2.28 -0.85 -10.08
N HIS A 185 -2.92 -2.00 -9.87
CA HIS A 185 -4.36 -2.06 -9.57
C HIS A 185 -4.66 -1.54 -8.17
N ASP A 186 -3.84 -1.84 -7.18
CA ASP A 186 -3.88 -1.27 -5.84
C ASP A 186 -3.75 0.26 -5.88
N SER A 187 -2.79 0.79 -6.66
CA SER A 187 -2.61 2.23 -6.85
C SER A 187 -3.85 2.92 -7.42
N LEU A 188 -4.52 2.28 -8.40
CA LEU A 188 -5.75 2.83 -8.98
C LEU A 188 -6.91 2.80 -7.98
N VAL A 189 -7.08 1.75 -7.17
CA VAL A 189 -8.09 1.77 -6.11
C VAL A 189 -7.84 2.92 -5.14
N MET A 190 -6.60 3.08 -4.65
CA MET A 190 -6.25 4.17 -3.73
C MET A 190 -6.52 5.54 -4.33
N ARG A 191 -6.18 5.74 -5.63
CA ARG A 191 -6.38 7.02 -6.31
C ARG A 191 -7.83 7.42 -6.48
N TYR A 192 -8.73 6.44 -6.74
CA TYR A 192 -10.13 6.69 -7.06
C TYR A 192 -11.09 6.44 -5.89
N SER A 193 -10.58 6.05 -4.73
CA SER A 193 -11.35 5.96 -3.49
C SER A 193 -11.47 7.34 -2.84
N ASP A 194 -12.68 7.67 -2.38
CA ASP A 194 -12.94 8.87 -1.58
C ASP A 194 -12.49 8.64 -0.12
N ALA A 195 -12.74 7.45 0.42
CA ALA A 195 -12.22 7.05 1.72
C ALA A 195 -10.73 6.67 1.66
N LEU A 196 -10.00 6.95 2.73
CA LEU A 196 -8.61 6.53 2.87
C LEU A 196 -8.47 5.01 2.83
N CYS A 197 -7.35 4.54 2.29
CA CYS A 197 -7.09 3.13 2.07
C CYS A 197 -5.92 2.62 2.91
N THR A 198 -6.02 1.37 3.37
CA THR A 198 -4.88 0.63 3.91
C THR A 198 -4.64 -0.67 3.15
N VAL A 199 -3.39 -1.11 3.04
CA VAL A 199 -3.04 -2.40 2.44
C VAL A 199 -2.95 -3.45 3.54
N LEU A 200 -3.84 -4.44 3.51
CA LEU A 200 -3.76 -5.59 4.41
C LEU A 200 -2.90 -6.71 3.79
N VAL A 201 -3.05 -6.95 2.49
CA VAL A 201 -2.30 -7.96 1.73
C VAL A 201 -1.83 -7.37 0.41
N ALA A 202 -0.53 -7.38 0.16
CA ALA A 202 0.06 -7.11 -1.16
C ALA A 202 0.08 -8.40 -2.00
N LYS A 203 -0.29 -8.31 -3.29
CA LYS A 203 -0.28 -9.49 -4.17
C LYS A 203 1.15 -9.92 -4.51
N ASP A 204 1.49 -11.13 -4.13
CA ASP A 204 2.66 -11.84 -4.60
C ASP A 204 2.32 -13.32 -4.74
N ARG A 205 2.26 -13.82 -5.98
CA ARG A 205 1.87 -15.20 -6.29
C ARG A 205 2.96 -16.21 -6.00
N VAL A 206 4.21 -15.75 -5.95
CA VAL A 206 5.40 -16.61 -5.79
C VAL A 206 5.67 -16.85 -4.32
N THR A 207 5.56 -15.82 -3.48
CA THR A 207 5.91 -15.87 -2.06
C THR A 207 4.73 -16.05 -1.12
N GLY A 208 3.53 -16.37 -1.67
CA GLY A 208 2.31 -16.46 -0.86
C GLY A 208 1.91 -15.13 -0.23
N HIS A 209 2.03 -14.04 -0.99
CA HIS A 209 1.71 -12.67 -0.58
C HIS A 209 2.65 -12.07 0.50
N ASN A 210 3.88 -12.57 0.54
CA ASN A 210 4.96 -12.03 1.35
C ASN A 210 6.10 -11.49 0.45
N PRO A 211 5.95 -10.31 -0.18
CA PRO A 211 6.97 -9.77 -1.09
C PRO A 211 8.31 -9.49 -0.40
N LEU A 212 8.33 -9.31 0.92
CA LEU A 212 9.57 -9.15 1.68
C LEU A 212 10.48 -10.39 1.60
N ALA A 213 9.92 -11.58 1.43
CA ALA A 213 10.70 -12.80 1.26
C ALA A 213 11.60 -12.75 0.01
N ALA A 214 11.07 -12.24 -1.12
CA ALA A 214 11.87 -12.08 -2.33
C ALA A 214 12.97 -11.01 -2.15
N ILE A 215 12.68 -9.91 -1.47
CA ILE A 215 13.66 -8.86 -1.17
C ILE A 215 14.79 -9.41 -0.30
N ASN A 216 14.47 -10.14 0.78
CA ASN A 216 15.46 -10.71 1.69
C ASN A 216 16.36 -11.76 1.02
N LEU A 217 15.84 -12.47 0.03
CA LEU A 217 16.55 -13.53 -0.69
C LEU A 217 17.16 -13.07 -2.04
N HIS A 218 17.29 -11.75 -2.27
CA HIS A 218 17.79 -11.20 -3.53
C HIS A 218 19.23 -11.61 -3.88
N LYS A 219 20.04 -12.01 -2.90
CA LYS A 219 21.40 -12.55 -3.10
C LYS A 219 21.45 -14.08 -3.20
N ALA A 220 20.31 -14.76 -3.08
CA ALA A 220 20.17 -16.20 -3.12
C ALA A 220 19.18 -16.64 -4.22
N TYR A 221 17.98 -17.08 -3.85
CA TYR A 221 16.98 -17.58 -4.80
C TYR A 221 16.52 -16.54 -5.83
N TYR A 222 16.54 -15.25 -5.48
CA TYR A 222 16.08 -14.15 -6.33
C TYR A 222 17.22 -13.24 -6.81
N LYS A 223 18.47 -13.78 -6.93
CA LYS A 223 19.65 -12.99 -7.32
C LYS A 223 19.50 -12.24 -8.65
N LYS A 224 18.70 -12.78 -9.59
CA LYS A 224 18.35 -12.08 -10.82
C LYS A 224 17.75 -10.68 -10.60
N LEU A 225 17.11 -10.42 -9.45
CA LEU A 225 16.57 -9.09 -9.11
C LEU A 225 17.67 -8.03 -8.98
N SER A 226 18.90 -8.43 -8.68
CA SER A 226 20.05 -7.53 -8.53
C SER A 226 21.03 -7.60 -9.69
N GLU A 227 21.03 -8.68 -10.47
CA GLU A 227 22.02 -8.98 -11.51
C GLU A 227 21.50 -8.69 -12.92
N GLU A 228 20.19 -8.78 -13.15
CA GLU A 228 19.58 -8.67 -14.46
C GLU A 228 18.73 -7.41 -14.61
N LYS A 229 18.77 -6.80 -15.81
CA LYS A 229 17.80 -5.78 -16.21
C LYS A 229 16.61 -6.48 -16.86
N PHE A 230 15.47 -6.54 -16.20
CA PHE A 230 14.26 -7.23 -16.68
C PHE A 230 13.71 -6.72 -18.01
N ASN A 231 14.11 -5.52 -18.44
CA ASN A 231 13.67 -4.91 -19.70
C ASN A 231 14.51 -5.36 -20.92
N LYS A 232 15.44 -6.32 -20.78
CA LYS A 232 16.16 -6.89 -21.90
C LYS A 232 15.35 -8.01 -22.55
N GLY A 233 14.39 -7.64 -23.36
CA GLY A 233 13.64 -8.55 -24.25
C GLY A 233 12.24 -8.90 -23.77
N GLY A 234 11.22 -8.27 -24.35
CA GLY A 234 9.85 -8.70 -24.27
C GLY A 234 8.84 -7.79 -23.59
N SER A 235 9.17 -6.55 -23.24
CA SER A 235 8.14 -5.58 -22.90
C SER A 235 7.48 -5.13 -24.19
N VAL A 236 6.26 -5.61 -24.44
CA VAL A 236 5.39 -5.02 -25.46
C VAL A 236 5.12 -3.57 -24.99
N VAL A 237 5.77 -2.61 -25.64
CA VAL A 237 5.45 -1.20 -25.45
C VAL A 237 4.08 -0.97 -26.08
N VAL A 238 3.04 -0.92 -25.25
CA VAL A 238 1.71 -0.52 -25.71
C VAL A 238 1.77 0.97 -25.99
N THR A 239 1.91 1.35 -27.26
CA THR A 239 1.65 2.71 -27.72
C THR A 239 0.15 2.94 -27.64
N VAL A 240 -0.32 3.66 -26.62
CA VAL A 240 -1.68 4.19 -26.59
C VAL A 240 -1.76 5.22 -27.72
N LYS A 241 -2.46 4.89 -28.82
CA LYS A 241 -2.84 5.91 -29.81
C LYS A 241 -3.87 6.80 -29.12
N GLU A 242 -3.50 8.04 -28.89
CA GLU A 242 -4.47 9.09 -28.57
C GLU A 242 -5.35 9.26 -29.79
N ASN A 243 -6.58 8.78 -29.70
CA ASN A 243 -7.61 9.14 -30.67
C ASN A 243 -8.01 10.58 -30.36
N GLY A 244 -7.65 11.50 -31.29
CA GLY A 244 -8.07 12.89 -31.28
C GLY A 244 -9.60 13.03 -31.51
#